data_ed069e469f6ec4f410ee28415fd7b2d9
#
_entry.id   ed069e469f6ec4f410ee28415fd7b2d9
#
_cell.length_a   1.000
_cell.length_b   1.000
_cell.length_c   1.000
_cell.angle_alpha   90.00
_cell.angle_beta   90.00
_cell.angle_gamma   90.00
#
_symmetry.space_group_name_H-M   'P 1'
#
loop_
_entity.id
_entity.type
_entity.pdbx_description
1 polymer ?
#
loop_
_entity_poly.entity_id
_entity_poly.type
_entity_poly.pdbx_seq_one_letter_code
_entity_poly.pdbx_strand_id
1 'polypeptide(L)'
;MAEADLDSVIRSIAKKQHKIVMDAAKQRQGRLMAMAAKAGDKAARARSKQLAKDTLLLAGAAARRLQITAENAADSYARGIKKAAEDIKAAEEKSARPVKKAANKAKAENKPARKAAKKKTG
;
A
#
# COMPACT_ATOMS: atom_id res chain seq x y z
N MET A 1 5.52 17.47 1.85
CA MET A 1 5.05 17.53 0.46
C MET A 1 5.17 16.20 -0.22
N ALA A 2 6.38 15.64 -0.31
CA ALA A 2 6.57 14.31 -0.89
C ALA A 2 5.75 13.22 -0.18
N GLU A 3 5.56 13.36 1.12
CA GLU A 3 4.81 12.40 1.92
C GLU A 3 3.30 12.43 1.62
N ALA A 4 2.76 13.63 1.37
CA ALA A 4 1.34 13.77 1.02
C ALA A 4 1.00 13.17 -0.33
N ASP A 5 1.98 13.06 -1.23
CA ASP A 5 1.79 12.53 -2.58
C ASP A 5 1.97 11.01 -2.66
N LEU A 6 2.41 10.37 -1.57
CA LEU A 6 2.70 8.94 -1.60
C LEU A 6 1.45 8.08 -1.80
N ASP A 7 0.32 8.48 -1.24
CA ASP A 7 -0.96 7.81 -1.49
C ASP A 7 -1.34 7.88 -2.97
N SER A 8 -1.11 9.03 -3.57
CA SER A 8 -1.33 9.26 -5.01
C SER A 8 -0.40 8.39 -5.86
N VAL A 9 0.87 8.26 -5.46
CA VAL A 9 1.86 7.40 -6.11
C VAL A 9 1.43 5.93 -6.03
N ILE A 10 0.97 5.49 -4.86
CA ILE A 10 0.50 4.10 -4.67
C ILE A 10 -0.65 3.81 -5.64
N ARG A 11 -1.63 4.71 -5.75
CA ARG A 11 -2.75 4.54 -6.67
C ARG A 11 -2.32 4.56 -8.13
N SER A 12 -1.37 5.41 -8.47
CA SER A 12 -0.83 5.50 -9.84
C SER A 12 -0.10 4.21 -10.24
N ILE A 13 0.71 3.66 -9.34
CA ILE A 13 1.40 2.39 -9.57
C ILE A 13 0.39 1.28 -9.77
N ALA A 14 -0.67 1.23 -8.97
CA ALA A 14 -1.71 0.22 -9.09
C ALA A 14 -2.42 0.29 -10.44
N LYS A 15 -2.71 1.47 -10.95
CA LYS A 15 -3.30 1.65 -12.28
C LYS A 15 -2.39 1.13 -13.38
N LYS A 16 -1.10 1.42 -13.28
CA LYS A 16 -0.10 0.93 -14.24
C LYS A 16 0.00 -0.59 -14.20
N GLN A 17 0.04 -1.16 -13.00
CA GLN A 17 0.10 -2.61 -12.82
C GLN A 17 -1.17 -3.29 -13.34
N HIS A 18 -2.33 -2.71 -13.08
CA HIS A 18 -3.60 -3.21 -13.60
C HIS A 18 -3.56 -3.28 -15.13
N LYS A 19 -3.11 -2.21 -15.78
CA LYS A 19 -3.00 -2.15 -17.23
C LYS A 19 -2.03 -3.22 -17.77
N ILE A 20 -0.87 -3.36 -17.13
CA ILE A 20 0.14 -4.34 -17.52
C ILE A 20 -0.44 -5.76 -17.43
N VAL A 21 -1.12 -6.08 -16.34
CA VAL A 21 -1.72 -7.39 -16.12
C VAL A 21 -2.80 -7.66 -17.18
N MET A 22 -3.67 -6.70 -17.43
CA MET A 22 -4.76 -6.87 -18.40
C MET A 22 -4.23 -6.96 -19.83
N ASP A 23 -3.23 -6.17 -20.19
CA ASP A 23 -2.62 -6.24 -21.52
C ASP A 23 -1.93 -7.60 -21.74
N ALA A 24 -1.20 -8.09 -20.74
CA ALA A 24 -0.58 -9.41 -20.81
C ALA A 24 -1.63 -10.52 -20.94
N ALA A 25 -2.73 -10.41 -20.20
CA ALA A 25 -3.82 -11.37 -20.26
C ALA A 25 -4.49 -11.38 -21.63
N LYS A 26 -4.71 -10.22 -22.23
CA LYS A 26 -5.28 -10.10 -23.57
C LYS A 26 -4.37 -10.70 -24.63
N GLN A 27 -3.06 -10.48 -24.51
CA GLN A 27 -2.09 -11.09 -25.41
C GLN A 27 -2.10 -12.62 -25.30
N ARG A 28 -2.14 -13.13 -24.09
CA ARG A 28 -2.22 -14.57 -23.84
C ARG A 28 -3.53 -15.14 -24.38
N GLN A 29 -4.64 -14.45 -24.15
CA GLN A 29 -5.94 -14.83 -24.69
C GLN A 29 -5.88 -14.93 -26.22
N GLY A 30 -5.28 -13.93 -26.88
CA GLY A 30 -5.12 -13.92 -28.33
C GLY A 30 -4.32 -15.11 -28.84
N ARG A 31 -3.22 -15.44 -28.15
CA ARG A 31 -2.39 -16.61 -28.50
C ARG A 31 -3.18 -17.90 -28.33
N LEU A 32 -3.94 -18.05 -27.27
CA LEU A 32 -4.76 -19.23 -27.01
C LEU A 32 -5.88 -19.37 -28.02
N MET A 33 -6.50 -18.27 -28.44
CA MET A 33 -7.52 -18.27 -29.48
C MET A 33 -6.92 -18.64 -30.85
N ALA A 34 -5.71 -18.17 -31.14
CA ALA A 34 -4.98 -18.55 -32.34
C ALA A 34 -4.66 -20.06 -32.35
N MET A 35 -4.24 -20.58 -31.20
CA MET A 35 -4.02 -22.03 -31.06
C MET A 35 -5.31 -22.81 -31.26
N ALA A 36 -6.42 -22.32 -30.73
CA ALA A 36 -7.72 -22.95 -30.91
C ALA A 36 -8.11 -23.01 -32.41
N ALA A 37 -7.85 -21.93 -33.13
CA ALA A 37 -8.14 -21.87 -34.57
C ALA A 37 -7.33 -22.88 -35.40
N LYS A 38 -6.10 -23.17 -34.94
CA LYS A 38 -5.20 -24.12 -35.61
C LYS A 38 -5.40 -25.57 -35.17
N ALA A 39 -6.10 -25.80 -34.06
CA ALA A 39 -6.29 -27.13 -33.52
C ALA A 39 -7.20 -27.95 -34.45
N GLY A 40 -6.73 -29.13 -34.81
CA GLY A 40 -7.50 -30.04 -35.66
C GLY A 40 -8.54 -30.85 -34.91
N ASP A 41 -8.35 -31.00 -33.60
CA ASP A 41 -9.22 -31.74 -32.72
C ASP A 41 -10.25 -30.80 -32.07
N LYS A 42 -11.51 -31.18 -32.10
CA LYS A 42 -12.61 -30.41 -31.52
C LYS A 42 -12.43 -30.22 -29.99
N ALA A 43 -11.99 -31.28 -29.32
CA ALA A 43 -11.76 -31.23 -27.88
C ALA A 43 -10.61 -30.28 -27.51
N ALA A 44 -9.52 -30.32 -28.29
CA ALA A 44 -8.38 -29.40 -28.11
C ALA A 44 -8.79 -27.96 -28.36
N ARG A 45 -9.62 -27.72 -29.37
CA ARG A 45 -10.14 -26.38 -29.64
C ARG A 45 -10.98 -25.83 -28.49
N ALA A 46 -11.88 -26.68 -27.98
CA ALA A 46 -12.72 -26.31 -26.85
C ALA A 46 -11.89 -25.99 -25.60
N ARG A 47 -10.85 -26.80 -25.30
CA ARG A 47 -9.95 -26.55 -24.16
C ARG A 47 -9.20 -25.22 -24.32
N SER A 48 -8.69 -24.94 -25.50
CA SER A 48 -7.96 -23.69 -25.76
C SER A 48 -8.87 -22.47 -25.61
N LYS A 49 -10.10 -22.55 -26.10
CA LYS A 49 -11.08 -21.46 -25.92
C LYS A 49 -11.45 -21.26 -24.47
N GLN A 50 -11.64 -22.35 -23.73
CA GLN A 50 -11.97 -22.26 -22.30
C GLN A 50 -10.80 -21.67 -21.51
N LEU A 51 -9.58 -22.10 -21.80
CA LEU A 51 -8.39 -21.57 -21.17
C LEU A 51 -8.21 -20.06 -21.46
N ALA A 52 -8.53 -19.64 -22.67
CA ALA A 52 -8.50 -18.22 -23.03
C ALA A 52 -9.48 -17.39 -22.19
N LYS A 53 -10.71 -17.88 -22.04
CA LYS A 53 -11.72 -17.23 -21.18
C LYS A 53 -11.29 -17.19 -19.73
N ASP A 54 -10.79 -18.31 -19.22
CA ASP A 54 -10.33 -18.42 -17.82
C ASP A 54 -9.16 -17.49 -17.55
N THR A 55 -8.23 -17.39 -18.49
CA THR A 55 -7.07 -16.48 -18.37
C THR A 55 -7.53 -15.04 -18.18
N LEU A 56 -8.49 -14.60 -18.98
CA LEU A 56 -8.99 -13.23 -18.89
C LEU A 56 -9.77 -12.99 -17.59
N LEU A 57 -10.60 -13.95 -17.17
CA LEU A 57 -11.36 -13.85 -15.92
C LEU A 57 -10.44 -13.82 -14.70
N LEU A 58 -9.45 -14.70 -14.65
CA LEU A 58 -8.51 -14.77 -13.53
C LEU A 58 -7.63 -13.53 -13.46
N ALA A 59 -7.18 -13.04 -14.61
CA ALA A 59 -6.40 -11.80 -14.65
C ALA A 59 -7.23 -10.60 -14.19
N GLY A 60 -8.49 -10.51 -14.59
CA GLY A 60 -9.38 -9.45 -14.14
C GLY A 60 -9.62 -9.49 -12.66
N ALA A 61 -9.81 -10.67 -12.08
CA ALA A 61 -9.97 -10.84 -10.63
C ALA A 61 -8.69 -10.46 -9.87
N ALA A 62 -7.53 -10.87 -10.37
CA ALA A 62 -6.24 -10.53 -9.78
C ALA A 62 -5.96 -9.03 -9.85
N ALA A 63 -6.25 -8.41 -10.99
CA ALA A 63 -6.08 -6.97 -11.17
C ALA A 63 -7.00 -6.17 -10.23
N ARG A 64 -8.23 -6.64 -10.04
CA ARG A 64 -9.16 -6.01 -9.10
C ARG A 64 -8.66 -6.09 -7.67
N ARG A 65 -8.16 -7.25 -7.24
CA ARG A 65 -7.59 -7.42 -5.90
C ARG A 65 -6.39 -6.51 -5.68
N LEU A 66 -5.55 -6.38 -6.69
CA LEU A 66 -4.40 -5.49 -6.65
C LEU A 66 -4.85 -4.04 -6.46
N GLN A 67 -5.87 -3.60 -7.19
CA GLN A 67 -6.41 -2.26 -7.04
C GLN A 67 -7.01 -2.02 -5.66
N ILE A 68 -7.80 -2.95 -5.15
CA ILE A 68 -8.41 -2.84 -3.81
C ILE A 68 -7.32 -2.77 -2.74
N THR A 69 -6.30 -3.63 -2.84
CA THR A 69 -5.18 -3.65 -1.91
C THR A 69 -4.43 -2.31 -1.93
N ALA A 70 -4.19 -1.77 -3.13
CA ALA A 70 -3.48 -0.50 -3.28
C ALA A 70 -4.31 0.67 -2.72
N GLU A 71 -5.62 0.68 -2.96
CA GLU A 71 -6.49 1.72 -2.41
C GLU A 71 -6.54 1.65 -0.89
N ASN A 72 -6.64 0.46 -0.34
CA ASN A 72 -6.60 0.26 1.11
C ASN A 72 -5.26 0.72 1.70
N ALA A 73 -4.16 0.41 1.03
CA ALA A 73 -2.82 0.85 1.45
C ALA A 73 -2.68 2.36 1.38
N ALA A 74 -3.16 2.98 0.30
CA ALA A 74 -3.12 4.42 0.12
C ALA A 74 -3.97 5.15 1.17
N ASP A 75 -5.17 4.65 1.44
CA ASP A 75 -6.06 5.21 2.46
C ASP A 75 -5.47 5.06 3.86
N SER A 76 -4.88 3.91 4.16
CA SER A 76 -4.21 3.65 5.43
C SER A 76 -3.02 4.60 5.63
N TYR A 77 -2.23 4.79 4.59
CA TYR A 77 -1.11 5.72 4.62
C TYR A 77 -1.57 7.15 4.85
N ALA A 78 -2.60 7.59 4.12
CA ALA A 78 -3.16 8.93 4.27
C ALA A 78 -3.68 9.18 5.68
N ARG A 79 -4.38 8.18 6.26
CA ARG A 79 -4.85 8.27 7.65
C ARG A 79 -3.69 8.32 8.65
N GLY A 80 -2.65 7.53 8.40
CA GLY A 80 -1.45 7.51 9.25
C GLY A 80 -0.73 8.86 9.25
N ILE A 81 -0.57 9.47 8.09
CA ILE A 81 0.06 10.78 7.94
C ILE A 81 -0.78 11.85 8.64
N LYS A 82 -2.09 11.81 8.45
CA LYS A 82 -3.00 12.75 9.10
C LYS A 82 -2.93 12.64 10.63
N LYS A 83 -2.94 11.42 11.14
CA LYS A 83 -2.83 11.18 12.58
C LYS A 83 -1.49 11.66 13.12
N ALA A 84 -0.40 11.38 12.42
CA ALA A 84 0.94 11.83 12.82
C ALA A 84 1.02 13.35 12.86
N ALA A 85 0.43 14.03 11.88
CA ALA A 85 0.39 15.49 11.85
C ALA A 85 -0.42 16.06 13.01
N GLU A 86 -1.56 15.43 13.33
CA GLU A 86 -2.38 15.83 14.48
C GLU A 86 -1.65 15.61 15.80
N ASP A 87 -0.94 14.50 15.95
CA ASP A 87 -0.16 14.19 17.14
C ASP A 87 0.98 15.18 17.33
N ILE A 88 1.68 15.55 16.26
CA ILE A 88 2.74 16.54 16.29
C ILE A 88 2.18 17.90 16.69
N LYS A 89 1.06 18.29 16.09
CA LYS A 89 0.40 19.56 16.40
C LYS A 89 -0.05 19.61 17.86
N ALA A 90 -0.63 18.54 18.37
CA ALA A 90 -1.04 18.43 19.76
C ALA A 90 0.15 18.52 20.71
N ALA A 91 1.28 17.88 20.37
CA ALA A 91 2.50 17.96 21.15
C ALA A 91 3.08 19.36 21.17
N GLU A 92 3.06 20.04 20.03
CA GLU A 92 3.52 21.44 19.91
C GLU A 92 2.65 22.38 20.75
N GLU A 93 1.33 22.21 20.70
CA GLU A 93 0.41 23.01 21.51
C GLU A 93 0.64 22.79 23.01
N LYS A 94 0.85 21.55 23.43
CA LYS A 94 1.15 21.23 24.83
C LYS A 94 2.46 21.85 25.29
N SER A 95 3.50 21.81 24.47
CA SER A 95 4.79 22.38 24.83
C SER A 95 4.79 23.91 24.76
N ALA A 96 3.93 24.51 23.96
CA ALA A 96 3.84 25.97 23.82
C ALA A 96 3.04 26.66 24.94
N ARG A 97 2.01 26.00 25.47
CA ARG A 97 1.09 26.64 26.43
C ARG A 97 1.72 27.15 27.69
N PRO A 98 2.31 26.30 28.56
CA PRO A 98 3.06 26.80 29.74
C PRO A 98 4.53 26.44 29.59
N VAL A 99 5.26 27.22 28.81
CA VAL A 99 6.67 26.99 28.55
C VAL A 99 7.47 26.73 29.81
N LYS A 100 7.21 27.53 30.87
CA LYS A 100 7.91 27.37 32.17
C LYS A 100 7.55 26.06 32.86
N LYS A 101 6.28 25.69 32.90
CA LYS A 101 5.84 24.43 33.52
C LYS A 101 6.36 23.20 32.79
N ALA A 102 6.33 23.21 31.46
CA ALA A 102 6.84 22.11 30.65
C ALA A 102 8.34 21.91 30.82
N ALA A 103 9.12 22.99 30.85
CA ALA A 103 10.57 22.92 31.07
C ALA A 103 10.91 22.36 32.43
N ASN A 104 10.22 22.81 33.50
CA ASN A 104 10.44 22.32 34.85
C ASN A 104 10.05 20.85 35.01
N LYS A 105 8.95 20.44 34.42
CA LYS A 105 8.50 19.05 34.45
C LYS A 105 9.47 18.13 33.72
N ALA A 106 9.96 18.52 32.56
CA ALA A 106 10.93 17.75 31.80
C ALA A 106 12.25 17.58 32.56
N LYS A 107 12.72 18.66 33.21
CA LYS A 107 13.93 18.58 34.06
C LYS A 107 13.76 17.67 35.27
N ALA A 108 12.60 17.72 35.93
CA ALA A 108 12.32 16.87 37.07
C ALA A 108 12.22 15.40 36.70
N GLU A 109 11.64 15.09 35.53
CA GLU A 109 11.52 13.72 35.04
C GLU A 109 12.87 13.15 34.59
N ASN A 110 13.71 13.95 33.95
CA ASN A 110 15.01 13.49 33.44
C ASN A 110 16.01 13.20 34.55
N LYS A 111 16.03 13.98 35.64
CA LYS A 111 16.97 13.78 36.77
C LYS A 111 16.82 12.40 37.40
N PRO A 112 15.63 11.95 37.82
CA PRO A 112 15.50 10.62 38.40
C PRO A 112 15.92 9.51 37.49
N ALA A 113 15.60 9.60 36.19
CA ALA A 113 15.97 8.60 35.20
C ALA A 113 17.50 8.49 35.06
N ARG A 114 18.21 9.60 35.04
CA ARG A 114 19.69 9.63 34.98
C ARG A 114 20.33 8.99 36.17
N LYS A 115 19.83 9.28 37.39
CA LYS A 115 20.32 8.68 38.61
C LYS A 115 20.11 7.17 38.64
N ALA A 116 18.96 6.70 38.19
CA ALA A 116 18.66 5.27 38.11
C ALA A 116 19.59 4.57 37.12
N ALA A 117 19.84 5.18 35.96
CA ALA A 117 20.77 4.65 34.98
C ALA A 117 22.19 4.54 35.48
N LYS A 118 22.67 5.54 36.22
CA LYS A 118 24.00 5.53 36.84
C LYS A 118 24.13 4.44 37.88
N LYS A 119 23.11 4.21 38.71
CA LYS A 119 23.13 3.15 39.72
C LYS A 119 23.17 1.76 39.08
N LYS A 120 22.52 1.55 37.94
CA LYS A 120 22.53 0.28 37.20
C LYS A 120 23.89 0.00 36.56
N THR A 121 24.60 1.01 36.16
CA THR A 121 25.90 0.88 35.49
C THR A 121 27.08 0.88 36.48
N GLY A 122 26.84 1.34 37.64
CA GLY A 122 27.85 1.33 38.73
C GLY A 122 27.76 0.09 39.56
#